data_f27146aae6b941a8c76e5acc51309d68
#
_entry.id   f27146aae6b941a8c76e5acc51309d68
#
_cell.length_a   1.000
_cell.length_b   1.000
_cell.length_c   1.000
_cell.angle_alpha   90.00
_cell.angle_beta   90.00
_cell.angle_gamma   90.00
#
_symmetry.space_group_name_H-M   'P 1'
#
loop_
_entity.id
_entity.type
_entity.pdbx_description
1 polymer ?
#
loop_
_entity_poly.entity_id
_entity_poly.type
_entity_poly.pdbx_seq_one_letter_code
_entity_poly.pdbx_strand_id
1 'polypeptide(L)'
;PPGATSPKVRQAGADPHHEAWIKTFREKAEKHLYVFTKSVLGRLYLTQNLHLPLCNFLQNISISDRKMALVPRECGKTSIVSHALPLHIIIQPRATNIYFPNEHGYDQRVIIASKAARLATDSLRIIQSASESNQLLKTLWPERFWEDRKQARSQSKAWSNNELILPRDQANEWPDPTFRAV
;
A
#
# COMPACT_ATOMS: atom_id res chain seq x y z
N PRO A 1 29.78 -29.26 35.49
CA PRO A 1 28.36 -29.22 35.22
C PRO A 1 28.12 -29.16 33.71
N PRO A 2 27.24 -30.02 33.14
CA PRO A 2 27.03 -30.12 31.70
C PRO A 2 26.16 -28.94 31.22
N GLY A 3 26.49 -28.48 30.01
CA GLY A 3 25.90 -27.34 29.38
C GLY A 3 24.39 -27.49 29.09
N ALA A 4 23.68 -26.44 29.42
CA ALA A 4 22.29 -26.27 29.05
C ALA A 4 22.17 -26.08 27.53
N THR A 5 21.64 -27.08 26.85
CA THR A 5 21.23 -26.99 25.46
C THR A 5 20.00 -26.08 25.35
N SER A 6 20.18 -24.94 24.72
CA SER A 6 19.08 -24.03 24.35
C SER A 6 18.00 -24.81 23.58
N PRO A 7 16.71 -24.62 23.89
CA PRO A 7 15.65 -25.25 23.13
C PRO A 7 15.67 -24.74 21.70
N LYS A 8 15.84 -25.66 20.74
CA LYS A 8 15.63 -25.39 19.31
C LYS A 8 14.18 -24.89 19.13
N VAL A 9 14.03 -23.62 18.81
CA VAL A 9 12.76 -23.07 18.36
C VAL A 9 12.37 -23.88 17.12
N ARG A 10 11.35 -24.74 17.26
CA ARG A 10 10.73 -25.41 16.13
C ARG A 10 10.17 -24.29 15.23
N GLN A 11 10.72 -24.11 14.05
CA GLN A 11 10.04 -23.43 12.96
C GLN A 11 8.75 -24.24 12.72
N ALA A 12 7.64 -23.71 13.19
CA ALA A 12 6.32 -24.22 12.86
C ALA A 12 6.21 -24.14 11.34
N GLY A 13 6.14 -25.28 10.65
CA GLY A 13 5.86 -25.34 9.22
C GLY A 13 4.61 -24.52 8.95
N ALA A 14 4.68 -23.61 7.98
CA ALA A 14 3.56 -22.78 7.63
C ALA A 14 2.37 -23.68 7.27
N ASP A 15 1.21 -23.41 7.88
CA ASP A 15 -0.02 -24.15 7.61
C ASP A 15 -0.39 -23.98 6.12
N PRO A 16 -0.48 -25.05 5.32
CA PRO A 16 -0.80 -24.95 3.89
C PRO A 16 -2.12 -24.23 3.61
N HIS A 17 -3.09 -24.33 4.53
CA HIS A 17 -4.35 -23.60 4.43
C HIS A 17 -4.14 -22.08 4.62
N HIS A 18 -3.24 -21.69 5.50
CA HIS A 18 -2.91 -20.28 5.72
C HIS A 18 -2.21 -19.67 4.51
N GLU A 19 -1.24 -20.36 3.91
CA GLU A 19 -0.56 -19.91 2.69
C GLU A 19 -1.52 -19.80 1.51
N ALA A 20 -2.39 -20.78 1.31
CA ALA A 20 -3.42 -20.75 0.27
C ALA A 20 -4.38 -19.56 0.46
N TRP A 21 -4.78 -19.28 1.70
CA TRP A 21 -5.61 -18.13 2.04
C TRP A 21 -4.89 -16.81 1.72
N ILE A 22 -3.63 -16.64 2.16
CA ILE A 22 -2.82 -15.45 1.87
C ILE A 22 -2.78 -15.19 0.37
N LYS A 23 -2.45 -16.20 -0.43
CA LYS A 23 -2.38 -16.09 -1.88
C LYS A 23 -3.71 -15.65 -2.50
N THR A 24 -4.79 -16.34 -2.17
CA THR A 24 -6.11 -16.03 -2.73
C THR A 24 -6.60 -14.64 -2.32
N PHE A 25 -6.38 -14.27 -1.06
CA PHE A 25 -6.79 -12.96 -0.54
C PHE A 25 -5.94 -11.83 -1.14
N ARG A 26 -4.62 -12.04 -1.30
CA ARG A 26 -3.71 -11.13 -1.98
C ARG A 26 -4.17 -10.85 -3.43
N GLU A 27 -4.40 -11.91 -4.22
CA GLU A 27 -4.89 -11.78 -5.60
C GLU A 27 -6.21 -11.02 -5.69
N LYS A 28 -7.14 -11.28 -4.77
CA LYS A 28 -8.41 -10.56 -4.71
C LYS A 28 -8.23 -9.09 -4.35
N ALA A 29 -7.35 -8.78 -3.41
CA ALA A 29 -7.06 -7.42 -3.00
C ALA A 29 -6.31 -6.64 -4.08
N GLU A 30 -5.42 -7.27 -4.85
CA GLU A 30 -4.73 -6.67 -6.02
C GLU A 30 -5.71 -6.32 -7.16
N LYS A 31 -6.74 -7.14 -7.35
CA LYS A 31 -7.74 -6.92 -8.40
C LYS A 31 -8.80 -5.87 -8.05
N HIS A 32 -9.06 -5.65 -6.77
CA HIS A 32 -10.20 -4.85 -6.33
C HIS A 32 -9.83 -3.81 -5.29
N LEU A 33 -9.72 -2.56 -5.69
CA LEU A 33 -9.46 -1.41 -4.81
C LEU A 33 -10.46 -1.35 -3.64
N TYR A 34 -11.73 -1.68 -3.88
CA TYR A 34 -12.73 -1.72 -2.81
C TYR A 34 -12.39 -2.76 -1.73
N VAL A 35 -11.99 -3.98 -2.13
CA VAL A 35 -11.59 -5.05 -1.19
C VAL A 35 -10.33 -4.64 -0.44
N PHE A 36 -9.33 -4.11 -1.14
CA PHE A 36 -8.12 -3.60 -0.55
C PHE A 36 -8.41 -2.52 0.51
N THR A 37 -9.20 -1.51 0.15
CA THR A 37 -9.52 -0.41 1.05
C THR A 37 -10.32 -0.86 2.28
N LYS A 38 -11.35 -1.68 2.06
CA LYS A 38 -12.25 -2.12 3.12
C LYS A 38 -11.59 -3.15 4.04
N SER A 39 -10.99 -4.19 3.47
CA SER A 39 -10.53 -5.36 4.23
C SER A 39 -9.06 -5.25 4.63
N VAL A 40 -8.16 -4.78 3.74
CA VAL A 40 -6.74 -4.67 4.08
C VAL A 40 -6.45 -3.42 4.89
N LEU A 41 -6.97 -2.25 4.48
CA LEU A 41 -6.78 -1.00 5.23
C LEU A 41 -7.80 -0.79 6.35
N GLY A 42 -8.73 -1.74 6.57
CA GLY A 42 -9.66 -1.72 7.68
C GLY A 42 -10.71 -0.59 7.62
N ARG A 43 -11.05 -0.09 6.42
CA ARG A 43 -12.06 0.97 6.26
C ARG A 43 -13.48 0.38 6.22
N LEU A 44 -13.92 -0.20 7.34
CA LEU A 44 -15.16 -0.98 7.43
C LEU A 44 -16.43 -0.19 7.16
N TYR A 45 -16.41 1.14 7.30
CA TYR A 45 -17.54 2.03 7.00
C TYR A 45 -17.89 2.12 5.51
N LEU A 46 -17.02 1.60 4.62
CA LEU A 46 -17.28 1.62 3.18
C LEU A 46 -18.44 0.69 2.82
N THR A 47 -19.44 1.24 2.13
CA THR A 47 -20.62 0.53 1.62
C THR A 47 -20.46 0.17 0.14
N GLN A 48 -21.09 -0.91 -0.30
CA GLN A 48 -21.00 -1.32 -1.70
C GLN A 48 -21.70 -0.31 -2.64
N ASN A 49 -22.88 0.16 -2.25
CA ASN A 49 -23.70 1.00 -3.12
C ASN A 49 -23.02 2.33 -3.49
N LEU A 50 -22.27 2.93 -2.57
CA LEU A 50 -21.63 4.22 -2.80
C LEU A 50 -20.17 4.08 -3.23
N HIS A 51 -19.41 3.21 -2.56
CA HIS A 51 -17.95 3.21 -2.67
C HIS A 51 -17.43 2.24 -3.73
N LEU A 52 -18.15 1.15 -4.01
CA LEU A 52 -17.73 0.21 -5.07
C LEU A 52 -17.74 0.87 -6.47
N PRO A 53 -18.78 1.64 -6.88
CA PRO A 53 -18.74 2.38 -8.15
C PRO A 53 -17.57 3.38 -8.22
N LEU A 54 -17.28 4.08 -7.12
CA LEU A 54 -16.13 5.00 -7.07
C LEU A 54 -14.80 4.25 -7.22
N CYS A 55 -14.62 3.13 -6.53
CA CYS A 55 -13.42 2.30 -6.65
C CYS A 55 -13.25 1.77 -8.08
N ASN A 56 -14.32 1.27 -8.71
CA ASN A 56 -14.29 0.79 -10.08
C ASN A 56 -13.96 1.92 -11.08
N PHE A 57 -14.52 3.11 -10.87
CA PHE A 57 -14.17 4.29 -11.67
C PHE A 57 -12.69 4.64 -11.57
N LEU A 58 -12.12 4.59 -10.37
CA LEU A 58 -10.70 4.88 -10.13
C LEU A 58 -9.79 3.79 -10.69
N GLN A 59 -10.19 2.52 -10.63
CA GLN A 59 -9.39 1.40 -11.16
C GLN A 59 -9.24 1.42 -12.68
N ASN A 60 -10.16 2.05 -13.42
CA ASN A 60 -10.06 2.17 -14.86
C ASN A 60 -9.17 3.33 -15.31
N ILE A 61 -8.17 3.74 -14.52
CA ILE A 61 -7.22 4.78 -14.90
C ILE A 61 -6.24 4.20 -15.92
N SER A 62 -6.15 4.82 -17.10
CA SER A 62 -5.04 4.63 -18.02
C SER A 62 -4.04 5.79 -17.89
N ILE A 63 -2.80 5.59 -18.35
CA ILE A 63 -1.72 6.59 -18.29
C ILE A 63 -2.14 7.94 -18.91
N SER A 64 -2.97 7.90 -19.94
CA SER A 64 -3.48 9.09 -20.63
C SER A 64 -4.73 9.71 -19.98
N ASP A 65 -5.36 9.03 -19.04
CA ASP A 65 -6.64 9.46 -18.48
C ASP A 65 -6.46 10.47 -17.35
N ARG A 66 -7.14 11.59 -17.47
CA ARG A 66 -7.36 12.53 -16.38
C ARG A 66 -8.76 12.32 -15.83
N LYS A 67 -8.87 11.93 -14.57
CA LYS A 67 -10.16 11.68 -13.93
C LYS A 67 -10.45 12.71 -12.85
N MET A 68 -11.70 13.12 -12.81
CA MET A 68 -12.23 13.97 -11.75
C MET A 68 -13.32 13.22 -11.00
N ALA A 69 -13.17 13.07 -9.71
CA ALA A 69 -14.18 12.48 -8.83
C ALA A 69 -14.78 13.55 -7.91
N LEU A 70 -16.00 13.95 -8.21
CA LEU A 70 -16.80 14.87 -7.37
C LEU A 70 -17.73 14.03 -6.49
N VAL A 71 -17.40 13.97 -5.22
CA VAL A 71 -18.14 13.19 -4.22
C VAL A 71 -18.45 14.11 -3.04
N PRO A 72 -19.62 14.02 -2.41
CA PRO A 72 -19.98 14.81 -1.25
C PRO A 72 -18.96 14.73 -0.12
N ARG A 73 -18.99 15.66 0.80
CA ARG A 73 -18.16 15.60 2.01
C ARG A 73 -18.53 14.36 2.84
N GLU A 74 -17.57 13.85 3.62
CA GLU A 74 -17.75 12.72 4.53
C GLU A 74 -18.02 11.35 3.87
N CYS A 75 -18.07 11.29 2.54
CA CYS A 75 -18.23 10.03 1.79
C CYS A 75 -16.92 9.24 1.60
N GLY A 76 -15.95 9.34 2.48
CA GLY A 76 -14.72 8.53 2.43
C GLY A 76 -13.79 8.78 1.23
N LYS A 77 -14.03 9.81 0.42
CA LYS A 77 -13.25 10.12 -0.79
C LYS A 77 -11.74 10.18 -0.53
N THR A 78 -11.33 10.93 0.47
CA THR A 78 -9.91 11.09 0.83
C THR A 78 -9.29 9.75 1.22
N SER A 79 -10.01 8.91 1.97
CA SER A 79 -9.54 7.58 2.36
C SER A 79 -9.35 6.65 1.17
N ILE A 80 -10.15 6.79 0.12
CA ILE A 80 -10.02 5.97 -1.10
C ILE A 80 -8.97 6.58 -2.03
N VAL A 81 -9.12 7.87 -2.40
CA VAL A 81 -8.30 8.51 -3.44
C VAL A 81 -6.89 8.85 -2.96
N SER A 82 -6.78 9.46 -1.76
CA SER A 82 -5.49 9.95 -1.27
C SER A 82 -4.71 8.93 -0.44
N HIS A 83 -5.36 7.90 0.11
CA HIS A 83 -4.68 6.92 0.95
C HIS A 83 -4.64 5.53 0.32
N ALA A 84 -5.80 4.96 -0.07
CA ALA A 84 -5.87 3.59 -0.53
C ALA A 84 -5.38 3.42 -1.97
N LEU A 85 -5.79 4.28 -2.89
CA LEU A 85 -5.40 4.20 -4.30
C LEU A 85 -3.87 4.26 -4.50
N PRO A 86 -3.13 5.19 -3.87
CA PRO A 86 -1.67 5.21 -3.95
C PRO A 86 -1.01 3.91 -3.50
N LEU A 87 -1.43 3.37 -2.36
CA LEU A 87 -0.93 2.09 -1.86
C LEU A 87 -1.32 0.92 -2.77
N HIS A 88 -2.54 0.93 -3.31
CA HIS A 88 -3.01 -0.09 -4.22
C HIS A 88 -2.25 -0.09 -5.56
N ILE A 89 -1.82 1.08 -6.04
CA ILE A 89 -0.94 1.19 -7.21
C ILE A 89 0.41 0.52 -6.93
N ILE A 90 1.02 0.82 -5.79
CA ILE A 90 2.36 0.33 -5.44
C ILE A 90 2.44 -1.19 -5.29
N ILE A 91 1.38 -1.83 -4.82
CA ILE A 91 1.36 -3.29 -4.64
C ILE A 91 1.12 -4.08 -5.93
N GLN A 92 0.80 -3.40 -7.06
CA GLN A 92 0.49 -4.10 -8.31
C GLN A 92 1.69 -4.85 -8.87
N PRO A 93 1.59 -6.16 -9.13
CA PRO A 93 2.63 -6.91 -9.80
C PRO A 93 2.64 -6.60 -11.30
N ARG A 94 3.81 -6.66 -11.95
CA ARG A 94 3.98 -6.32 -13.37
C ARG A 94 3.02 -7.05 -14.30
N ALA A 95 2.86 -8.35 -14.08
CA ALA A 95 2.09 -9.21 -14.98
C ALA A 95 0.57 -8.92 -14.98
N THR A 96 0.06 -8.38 -13.87
CA THR A 96 -1.38 -8.15 -13.67
C THR A 96 -1.70 -6.71 -13.25
N ASN A 97 -0.77 -5.77 -13.51
CA ASN A 97 -0.96 -4.38 -13.14
C ASN A 97 -2.16 -3.78 -13.92
N ILE A 98 -3.20 -3.44 -13.16
CA ILE A 98 -4.45 -2.90 -13.71
C ILE A 98 -4.39 -1.41 -14.03
N TYR A 99 -3.37 -0.69 -13.52
CA TYR A 99 -3.20 0.74 -13.75
C TYR A 99 -2.19 1.03 -14.85
N PHE A 100 -1.06 0.33 -14.84
CA PHE A 100 0.07 0.53 -15.74
C PHE A 100 0.49 -0.82 -16.33
N PRO A 101 -0.12 -1.25 -17.44
CA PRO A 101 0.18 -2.55 -18.05
C PRO A 101 1.67 -2.70 -18.36
N ASN A 102 2.22 -3.86 -18.00
CA ASN A 102 3.63 -4.20 -18.17
C ASN A 102 4.64 -3.43 -17.31
N GLU A 103 4.18 -2.64 -16.33
CA GLU A 103 5.02 -1.94 -15.37
C GLU A 103 4.81 -2.47 -13.95
N HIS A 104 5.84 -2.40 -13.14
CA HIS A 104 5.71 -2.68 -11.71
C HIS A 104 5.07 -1.49 -10.99
N GLY A 105 4.11 -1.78 -10.11
CA GLY A 105 3.47 -0.73 -9.31
C GLY A 105 4.47 0.01 -8.41
N TYR A 106 5.44 -0.69 -7.85
CA TYR A 106 6.47 -0.11 -6.97
C TYR A 106 7.47 0.82 -7.69
N ASP A 107 7.52 0.79 -9.03
CA ASP A 107 8.32 1.73 -9.81
C ASP A 107 7.59 3.07 -10.01
N GLN A 108 6.30 3.12 -9.69
CA GLN A 108 5.50 4.33 -9.84
C GLN A 108 5.86 5.37 -8.78
N ARG A 109 5.71 6.64 -9.17
CA ARG A 109 5.90 7.82 -8.33
C ARG A 109 4.56 8.48 -8.11
N VAL A 110 4.18 8.66 -6.86
CA VAL A 110 2.90 9.25 -6.49
C VAL A 110 3.12 10.60 -5.84
N ILE A 111 2.54 11.63 -6.41
CA ILE A 111 2.53 12.98 -5.84
C ILE A 111 1.14 13.24 -5.26
N ILE A 112 1.09 13.60 -4.00
CA ILE A 112 -0.12 14.04 -3.32
C ILE A 112 -0.03 15.57 -3.22
N ALA A 113 -0.86 16.25 -4.02
CA ALA A 113 -0.87 17.70 -4.09
C ALA A 113 -2.14 18.29 -3.46
N SER A 114 -1.99 19.39 -2.73
CA SER A 114 -3.11 20.14 -2.18
C SER A 114 -2.79 21.63 -2.14
N LYS A 115 -3.81 22.51 -2.30
CA LYS A 115 -3.66 23.95 -2.11
C LYS A 115 -3.10 24.29 -0.72
N ALA A 116 -3.44 23.52 0.30
CA ALA A 116 -2.87 23.62 1.62
C ALA A 116 -1.86 22.49 1.83
N ALA A 117 -0.58 22.77 1.84
CA ALA A 117 0.52 21.81 2.00
C ALA A 117 0.30 20.84 3.20
N ARG A 118 -0.30 21.35 4.29
CA ARG A 118 -0.64 20.56 5.46
C ARG A 118 -1.55 19.36 5.11
N LEU A 119 -2.54 19.54 4.23
CA LEU A 119 -3.47 18.46 3.86
C LEU A 119 -2.76 17.35 3.05
N ALA A 120 -1.82 17.72 2.20
CA ALA A 120 -0.98 16.76 1.48
C ALA A 120 -0.10 15.98 2.46
N THR A 121 0.58 16.69 3.37
CA THR A 121 1.42 16.08 4.43
C THR A 121 0.60 15.17 5.35
N ASP A 122 -0.60 15.57 5.77
CA ASP A 122 -1.46 14.75 6.62
C ASP A 122 -1.90 13.46 5.89
N SER A 123 -2.18 13.54 4.59
CA SER A 123 -2.47 12.36 3.77
C SER A 123 -1.27 11.42 3.68
N LEU A 124 -0.06 11.97 3.51
CA LEU A 124 1.16 11.16 3.47
C LEU A 124 1.46 10.49 4.81
N ARG A 125 1.21 11.17 5.93
CA ARG A 125 1.33 10.59 7.29
C ARG A 125 0.41 9.39 7.50
N ILE A 126 -0.80 9.43 6.93
CA ILE A 126 -1.73 8.29 7.01
C ILE A 126 -1.21 7.10 6.21
N ILE A 127 -0.64 7.33 5.01
CA ILE A 127 0.03 6.28 4.22
C ILE A 127 1.22 5.72 4.98
N GLN A 128 2.06 6.58 5.57
CA GLN A 128 3.19 6.20 6.40
C GLN A 128 2.75 5.32 7.57
N SER A 129 1.75 5.77 8.34
CA SER A 129 1.19 5.03 9.47
C SER A 129 0.64 3.67 9.05
N ALA A 130 -0.08 3.59 7.93
CA ALA A 130 -0.56 2.31 7.40
C ALA A 130 0.60 1.38 7.04
N SER A 131 1.65 1.89 6.40
CA SER A 131 2.85 1.12 6.04
C SER A 131 3.63 0.64 7.27
N GLU A 132 3.63 1.42 8.38
CA GLU A 132 4.34 1.07 9.62
C GLU A 132 3.55 0.10 10.50
N SER A 133 2.23 0.20 10.59
CA SER A 133 1.42 -0.44 11.63
C SER A 133 0.46 -1.53 11.13
N ASN A 134 0.12 -1.56 9.84
CA ASN A 134 -0.85 -2.52 9.32
C ASN A 134 -0.20 -3.89 9.08
N GLN A 135 -0.42 -4.82 10.00
CA GLN A 135 0.14 -6.17 9.93
C GLN A 135 -0.37 -6.96 8.72
N LEU A 136 -1.65 -6.82 8.36
CA LEU A 136 -2.22 -7.52 7.20
C LEU A 136 -1.57 -7.07 5.89
N LEU A 137 -1.32 -5.76 5.76
CA LEU A 137 -0.62 -5.19 4.61
C LEU A 137 0.79 -5.79 4.47
N LYS A 138 1.53 -5.89 5.57
CA LYS A 138 2.88 -6.48 5.60
C LYS A 138 2.87 -7.99 5.37
N THR A 139 1.87 -8.71 5.90
CA THR A 139 1.74 -10.15 5.68
C THR A 139 1.45 -10.48 4.22
N LEU A 140 0.62 -9.67 3.56
CA LEU A 140 0.25 -9.90 2.17
C LEU A 140 1.36 -9.47 1.18
N TRP A 141 2.13 -8.41 1.49
CA TRP A 141 3.21 -7.88 0.63
C TRP A 141 4.48 -7.58 1.43
N PRO A 142 5.12 -8.59 2.05
CA PRO A 142 6.32 -8.38 2.88
C PRO A 142 7.46 -7.76 2.08
N GLU A 143 7.51 -8.01 0.77
CA GLU A 143 8.51 -7.48 -0.14
C GLU A 143 8.32 -5.99 -0.50
N ARG A 144 7.18 -5.38 -0.13
CA ARG A 144 6.82 -3.99 -0.48
C ARG A 144 6.78 -3.04 0.71
N PHE A 145 6.83 -3.57 1.92
CA PHE A 145 6.75 -2.76 3.14
C PHE A 145 7.86 -3.11 4.11
N TRP A 146 8.42 -2.09 4.77
CA TRP A 146 9.42 -2.29 5.80
C TRP A 146 8.83 -3.07 6.98
N GLU A 147 9.62 -3.94 7.56
CA GLU A 147 9.20 -4.75 8.71
C GLU A 147 8.79 -3.86 9.90
N ASP A 148 9.61 -2.86 10.17
CA ASP A 148 9.33 -1.88 11.22
C ASP A 148 9.82 -0.47 10.83
N ARG A 149 9.50 0.50 11.70
CA ARG A 149 9.92 1.90 11.53
C ARG A 149 11.43 2.10 11.63
N LYS A 150 12.13 1.25 12.40
CA LYS A 150 13.60 1.35 12.56
C LYS A 150 14.27 0.95 11.25
N GLN A 151 13.81 -0.16 10.66
CA GLN A 151 14.26 -0.60 9.35
C GLN A 151 13.97 0.46 8.27
N ALA A 152 12.77 1.02 8.23
CA ALA A 152 12.42 2.08 7.31
C ALA A 152 13.37 3.28 7.41
N ARG A 153 13.70 3.73 8.62
CA ARG A 153 14.62 4.87 8.85
C ARG A 153 16.07 4.56 8.54
N SER A 154 16.51 3.32 8.74
CA SER A 154 17.90 2.92 8.50
C SER A 154 18.21 2.59 7.05
N GLN A 155 17.25 2.03 6.31
CA GLN A 155 17.44 1.56 4.94
C GLN A 155 16.85 2.50 3.88
N SER A 156 15.83 3.28 4.24
CA SER A 156 15.23 4.25 3.33
C SER A 156 16.03 5.56 3.31
N LYS A 157 16.32 6.07 2.11
CA LYS A 157 16.94 7.40 1.92
C LYS A 157 16.00 8.56 2.28
N ALA A 158 14.69 8.34 2.24
CA ALA A 158 13.68 9.31 2.62
C ALA A 158 12.52 8.63 3.36
N TRP A 159 12.39 8.94 4.64
CA TRP A 159 11.30 8.51 5.52
C TRP A 159 10.88 9.68 6.40
N SER A 160 10.18 10.62 5.79
CA SER A 160 9.81 11.90 6.39
C SER A 160 8.32 12.20 6.23
N ASN A 161 7.88 13.33 6.77
CA ASN A 161 6.48 13.78 6.61
C ASN A 161 6.14 14.23 5.19
N ASN A 162 7.14 14.50 4.36
CA ASN A 162 6.95 15.01 3.01
C ASN A 162 7.33 13.99 1.93
N GLU A 163 8.15 13.00 2.27
CA GLU A 163 8.66 12.02 1.31
C GLU A 163 8.82 10.66 1.96
N LEU A 164 8.39 9.62 1.25
CA LEU A 164 8.54 8.23 1.66
C LEU A 164 9.13 7.40 0.52
N ILE A 165 10.13 6.56 0.83
CA ILE A 165 10.65 5.53 -0.07
C ILE A 165 10.29 4.17 0.51
N LEU A 166 9.51 3.39 -0.24
CA LEU A 166 9.21 1.99 0.07
C LEU A 166 10.26 1.06 -0.54
N PRO A 167 10.36 -0.21 -0.08
CA PRO A 167 11.26 -1.19 -0.67
C PRO A 167 11.04 -1.37 -2.17
N ARG A 168 12.14 -1.41 -2.95
CA ARG A 168 12.15 -1.60 -4.40
C ARG A 168 13.30 -2.50 -4.79
N ASP A 169 13.12 -3.26 -5.88
CA ASP A 169 14.17 -4.16 -6.37
C ASP A 169 15.36 -3.37 -6.96
N GLN A 170 15.11 -2.16 -7.47
CA GLN A 170 16.10 -1.26 -8.10
C GLN A 170 16.29 0.05 -7.32
N ALA A 171 16.32 -0.03 -5.99
CA ALA A 171 16.38 1.16 -5.12
C ALA A 171 17.58 2.09 -5.37
N ASN A 172 18.65 1.59 -5.99
CA ASN A 172 19.86 2.38 -6.28
C ASN A 172 19.80 3.16 -7.58
N GLU A 173 18.98 2.74 -8.54
CA GLU A 173 18.90 3.38 -9.86
C GLU A 173 17.97 4.62 -9.83
N TRP A 174 16.98 4.62 -8.92
CA TRP A 174 15.98 5.68 -8.84
C TRP A 174 15.92 6.25 -7.42
N PRO A 175 16.64 7.36 -7.15
CA PRO A 175 16.67 7.99 -5.82
C PRO A 175 15.36 8.71 -5.44
N ASP A 176 14.43 8.87 -6.38
CA ASP A 176 13.20 9.60 -6.16
C ASP A 176 12.26 8.93 -5.14
N PRO A 177 11.55 9.71 -4.32
CA PRO A 177 10.60 9.16 -3.35
C PRO A 177 9.46 8.42 -4.04
N THR A 178 8.98 7.32 -3.41
CA THR A 178 7.77 6.61 -3.84
C THR A 178 6.54 7.50 -3.70
N PHE A 179 6.49 8.25 -2.60
CA PHE A 179 5.44 9.23 -2.32
C PHE A 179 6.03 10.58 -1.96
N ARG A 180 5.46 11.64 -2.50
CA ARG A 180 5.81 13.03 -2.16
C ARG A 180 4.55 13.86 -1.91
N ALA A 181 4.54 14.63 -0.83
CA ALA A 181 3.52 15.64 -0.52
C ALA A 181 3.99 17.03 -0.99
N VAL A 182 3.16 17.77 -1.72
CA VAL A 182 3.41 19.10 -2.24
C VAL A 182 2.21 20.04 -2.06
#